data_dd8ca430270e5a49331a459a1e992c7a
#
_entry.id   dd8ca430270e5a49331a459a1e992c7a
#
_cell.length_a   1.000
_cell.length_b   1.000
_cell.length_c   1.000
_cell.angle_alpha   90.00
_cell.angle_beta   90.00
_cell.angle_gamma   90.00
#
_symmetry.space_group_name_H-M   'P 1'
#
loop_
_entity.id
_entity.type
_entity.pdbx_description
1 polymer ?
#
loop_
_entity_poly.entity_id
_entity_poly.type
_entity_poly.pdbx_seq_one_letter_code
_entity_poly.pdbx_strand_id
1 'polypeptide(L)'
;MNDSKEFEGEIRTVEDAIRAAEAGDNRGLPAIHAYLNRNALVWKGSGDAAILALRQWLHKSSGGDVMQREMLNKKQADLRARFTRDENDPVERLLVDRIILTWLRLNYFERVTAMPDLPNVTWQRMYAEQLTRAERSHRTALDDYLSYQDRATAVVGLRKETETSPSPYIKEAQSKSFDPVNRIRDLLPMPT
;
A
#
# COMPACT_ATOMS: atom_id res chain seq x y z
N MET A 1 -2.92 15.58 33.59
CA MET A 1 -1.52 16.08 33.64
C MET A 1 -0.50 14.96 33.98
N ASN A 2 -0.91 13.70 34.03
CA ASN A 2 -0.01 12.56 34.34
C ASN A 2 0.56 11.83 33.11
N ASP A 3 -0.11 11.95 31.95
CA ASP A 3 0.25 11.17 30.75
C ASP A 3 1.62 11.50 30.15
N SER A 4 2.07 12.78 30.27
CA SER A 4 3.34 13.20 29.69
C SER A 4 4.56 12.61 30.43
N LYS A 5 4.49 12.45 31.77
CA LYS A 5 5.58 11.90 32.56
C LYS A 5 5.72 10.37 32.43
N GLU A 6 4.57 9.69 32.26
CA GLU A 6 4.54 8.25 32.04
C GLU A 6 5.09 7.92 30.65
N PHE A 7 4.76 8.73 29.64
CA PHE A 7 5.28 8.62 28.29
C PHE A 7 6.80 8.88 28.19
N GLU A 8 7.31 9.89 28.90
CA GLU A 8 8.77 10.14 28.96
C GLU A 8 9.56 9.01 29.67
N GLY A 9 8.97 8.40 30.70
CA GLY A 9 9.57 7.24 31.37
C GLY A 9 9.59 5.99 30.49
N GLU A 10 8.54 5.78 29.69
CA GLU A 10 8.44 4.69 28.75
C GLU A 10 9.41 4.85 27.56
N ILE A 11 9.62 6.07 27.07
CA ILE A 11 10.61 6.36 26.03
C ILE A 11 12.03 6.05 26.52
N ARG A 12 12.39 6.43 27.75
CA ARG A 12 13.72 6.15 28.30
C ARG A 12 14.00 4.64 28.40
N THR A 13 13.02 3.85 28.85
CA THR A 13 13.15 2.39 28.92
C THR A 13 13.28 1.74 27.54
N VAL A 14 12.59 2.28 26.52
CA VAL A 14 12.70 1.78 25.14
C VAL A 14 14.02 2.17 24.50
N GLU A 15 14.52 3.39 24.73
CA GLU A 15 15.84 3.81 24.25
C GLU A 15 16.97 2.96 24.83
N ASP A 16 16.90 2.63 26.12
CA ASP A 16 17.89 1.76 26.76
C ASP A 16 17.81 0.33 26.20
N ALA A 17 16.61 -0.17 25.90
CA ALA A 17 16.41 -1.46 25.25
C ALA A 17 16.97 -1.48 23.81
N ILE A 18 16.82 -0.38 23.06
CA ILE A 18 17.38 -0.22 21.71
C ILE A 18 18.90 -0.23 21.78
N ARG A 19 19.51 0.57 22.65
CA ARG A 19 20.98 0.61 22.83
C ARG A 19 21.55 -0.75 23.23
N ALA A 20 20.85 -1.49 24.11
CA ALA A 20 21.25 -2.85 24.48
C ALA A 20 21.20 -3.80 23.26
N ALA A 21 20.13 -3.73 22.46
CA ALA A 21 20.00 -4.55 21.25
C ALA A 21 21.06 -4.20 20.19
N GLU A 22 21.37 -2.92 19.99
CA GLU A 22 22.46 -2.45 19.11
C GLU A 22 23.84 -2.93 19.57
N ALA A 23 24.03 -3.10 20.89
CA ALA A 23 25.23 -3.70 21.48
C ALA A 23 25.24 -5.24 21.43
N GLY A 24 24.23 -5.86 20.81
CA GLY A 24 24.11 -7.31 20.69
C GLY A 24 23.38 -8.00 21.85
N ASP A 25 22.84 -7.26 22.80
CA ASP A 25 22.06 -7.78 23.92
C ASP A 25 20.57 -7.82 23.57
N ASN A 26 20.09 -9.00 23.19
CA ASN A 26 18.71 -9.20 22.75
C ASN A 26 17.67 -9.19 23.89
N ARG A 27 18.07 -9.04 25.16
CA ARG A 27 17.14 -8.99 26.31
C ARG A 27 16.20 -7.79 26.26
N GLY A 28 16.56 -6.72 25.53
CA GLY A 28 15.72 -5.55 25.30
C GLY A 28 14.61 -5.74 24.27
N LEU A 29 14.69 -6.75 23.37
CA LEU A 29 13.72 -6.93 22.27
C LEU A 29 12.26 -7.05 22.72
N PRO A 30 11.91 -7.77 23.82
CA PRO A 30 10.51 -7.82 24.29
C PRO A 30 9.93 -6.45 24.65
N ALA A 31 10.75 -5.55 25.23
CA ALA A 31 10.32 -4.19 25.57
C ALA A 31 10.07 -3.35 24.29
N ILE A 32 10.95 -3.48 23.29
CA ILE A 32 10.79 -2.84 21.99
C ILE A 32 9.50 -3.32 21.31
N HIS A 33 9.26 -4.64 21.27
CA HIS A 33 8.04 -5.21 20.67
C HIS A 33 6.77 -4.75 21.42
N ALA A 34 6.79 -4.72 22.75
CA ALA A 34 5.66 -4.25 23.55
C ALA A 34 5.36 -2.76 23.28
N TYR A 35 6.40 -1.93 23.14
CA TYR A 35 6.25 -0.52 22.75
C TYR A 35 5.63 -0.37 21.35
N LEU A 36 6.14 -1.08 20.34
CA LEU A 36 5.63 -1.03 18.97
C LEU A 36 4.17 -1.51 18.89
N ASN A 37 3.81 -2.55 19.64
CA ASN A 37 2.44 -3.05 19.67
C ASN A 37 1.46 -2.03 20.28
N ARG A 38 1.88 -1.29 21.32
CA ARG A 38 1.06 -0.22 21.92
C ARG A 38 1.01 1.03 21.04
N ASN A 39 2.07 1.32 20.32
CA ASN A 39 2.23 2.51 19.49
C ASN A 39 2.19 2.17 17.99
N ALA A 40 1.08 1.61 17.51
CA ALA A 40 0.93 1.14 16.14
C ALA A 40 1.26 2.21 15.08
N LEU A 41 1.02 3.50 15.36
CA LEU A 41 1.35 4.60 14.46
C LEU A 41 2.86 4.76 14.23
N VAL A 42 3.69 4.40 15.22
CA VAL A 42 5.15 4.49 15.10
C VAL A 42 5.67 3.53 14.04
N TRP A 43 5.33 2.23 14.13
CA TRP A 43 5.84 1.26 13.17
C TRP A 43 5.10 1.30 11.82
N LYS A 44 3.81 1.64 11.80
CA LYS A 44 3.07 1.86 10.54
C LYS A 44 3.58 3.08 9.77
N GLY A 45 4.01 4.13 10.47
CA GLY A 45 4.54 5.33 9.82
C GLY A 45 6.03 5.27 9.50
N SER A 46 6.83 4.66 10.38
CA SER A 46 8.29 4.65 10.26
C SER A 46 8.85 3.31 9.76
N GLY A 47 8.10 2.21 9.89
CA GLY A 47 8.48 0.89 9.39
C GLY A 47 8.16 0.68 7.91
N ASP A 48 7.44 1.61 7.29
CA ASP A 48 7.15 1.54 5.86
C ASP A 48 8.34 2.07 5.05
N ALA A 49 9.10 1.16 4.46
CA ALA A 49 10.27 1.48 3.65
C ALA A 49 9.92 2.38 2.44
N ALA A 50 8.71 2.29 1.91
CA ALA A 50 8.26 3.14 0.82
C ALA A 50 8.09 4.59 1.28
N ILE A 51 7.50 4.82 2.46
CA ILE A 51 7.36 6.15 3.05
C ILE A 51 8.73 6.76 3.36
N LEU A 52 9.66 5.97 3.92
CA LEU A 52 11.02 6.44 4.19
C LEU A 52 11.75 6.81 2.89
N ALA A 53 11.67 5.99 1.87
CA ALA A 53 12.23 6.27 0.57
C ALA A 53 11.63 7.51 -0.08
N LEU A 54 10.30 7.70 -0.01
CA LEU A 54 9.62 8.89 -0.48
C LEU A 54 10.14 10.17 0.21
N ARG A 55 10.27 10.15 1.53
CA ARG A 55 10.80 11.30 2.30
C ARG A 55 12.25 11.64 1.90
N GLN A 56 13.11 10.62 1.75
CA GLN A 56 14.50 10.82 1.33
C GLN A 56 14.60 11.40 -0.09
N TRP A 57 13.82 10.87 -1.03
CA TRP A 57 13.79 11.38 -2.40
C TRP A 57 13.18 12.77 -2.49
N LEU A 58 12.18 13.07 -1.68
CA LEU A 58 11.60 14.40 -1.57
C LEU A 58 12.65 15.42 -1.08
N HIS A 59 13.37 15.09 0.00
CA HIS A 59 14.45 15.93 0.52
C HIS A 59 15.54 16.14 -0.52
N LYS A 60 16.00 15.07 -1.16
CA LYS A 60 17.02 15.12 -2.22
C LYS A 60 16.55 15.95 -3.43
N SER A 61 15.30 15.80 -3.83
CA SER A 61 14.73 16.52 -4.98
C SER A 61 14.48 18.00 -4.70
N SER A 62 14.21 18.37 -3.44
CA SER A 62 14.03 19.78 -3.06
C SER A 62 15.34 20.54 -2.90
N GLY A 63 16.48 19.83 -2.73
CA GLY A 63 17.79 20.48 -2.53
C GLY A 63 17.87 21.38 -1.29
N GLY A 64 16.98 21.17 -0.31
CA GLY A 64 16.85 22.00 0.89
C GLY A 64 15.92 23.19 0.75
N ASP A 65 15.40 23.49 -0.45
CA ASP A 65 14.42 24.55 -0.69
C ASP A 65 13.05 24.14 -0.16
N VAL A 66 12.51 24.93 0.78
CA VAL A 66 11.22 24.70 1.43
C VAL A 66 10.06 24.81 0.45
N MET A 67 10.07 25.83 -0.43
CA MET A 67 9.00 26.02 -1.43
C MET A 67 8.97 24.86 -2.41
N GLN A 68 10.15 24.46 -2.94
CA GLN A 68 10.27 23.31 -3.82
C GLN A 68 9.74 22.02 -3.15
N ARG A 69 10.05 21.82 -1.87
CA ARG A 69 9.56 20.68 -1.12
C ARG A 69 8.04 20.66 -1.00
N GLU A 70 7.44 21.80 -0.68
CA GLU A 70 5.98 21.90 -0.56
C GLU A 70 5.27 21.73 -1.92
N MET A 71 5.85 22.24 -3.00
CA MET A 71 5.35 21.99 -4.36
C MET A 71 5.38 20.49 -4.70
N LEU A 72 6.46 19.79 -4.37
CA LEU A 72 6.58 18.35 -4.58
C LEU A 72 5.61 17.56 -3.69
N ASN A 73 5.40 17.96 -2.43
CA ASN A 73 4.40 17.38 -1.54
C ASN A 73 2.99 17.50 -2.13
N LYS A 74 2.63 18.69 -2.60
CA LYS A 74 1.33 18.91 -3.24
C LYS A 74 1.16 18.07 -4.49
N LYS A 75 2.22 17.94 -5.30
CA LYS A 75 2.19 17.09 -6.50
C LYS A 75 2.06 15.60 -6.17
N GLN A 76 2.71 15.12 -5.12
CA GLN A 76 2.52 13.75 -4.64
C GLN A 76 1.08 13.49 -4.21
N ALA A 77 0.47 14.42 -3.46
CA ALA A 77 -0.93 14.32 -3.04
C ALA A 77 -1.89 14.28 -4.25
N ASP A 78 -1.65 15.13 -5.26
CA ASP A 78 -2.41 15.12 -6.51
C ASP A 78 -2.27 13.80 -7.27
N LEU A 79 -1.06 13.27 -7.41
CA LEU A 79 -0.82 11.97 -8.05
C LEU A 79 -1.51 10.85 -7.27
N ARG A 80 -1.40 10.83 -5.94
CA ARG A 80 -2.08 9.84 -5.10
C ARG A 80 -3.58 9.88 -5.31
N ALA A 81 -4.20 11.06 -5.28
CA ALA A 81 -5.63 11.22 -5.51
C ALA A 81 -6.08 10.76 -6.90
N ARG A 82 -5.24 10.91 -7.93
CA ARG A 82 -5.56 10.46 -9.30
C ARG A 82 -5.43 8.96 -9.50
N PHE A 83 -4.47 8.32 -8.84
CA PHE A 83 -4.20 6.89 -9.02
C PHE A 83 -4.96 6.00 -8.03
N THR A 84 -5.31 6.49 -6.83
CA THR A 84 -6.05 5.68 -5.84
C THR A 84 -7.54 5.69 -6.15
N ARG A 85 -8.11 4.51 -6.38
CA ARG A 85 -9.55 4.29 -6.56
C ARG A 85 -10.21 3.77 -5.29
N ASP A 86 -9.52 2.87 -4.58
CA ASP A 86 -9.97 2.33 -3.30
C ASP A 86 -8.87 2.54 -2.23
N GLU A 87 -9.13 3.46 -1.31
CA GLU A 87 -8.20 3.77 -0.22
C GLU A 87 -8.02 2.60 0.76
N ASN A 88 -8.92 1.63 0.76
CA ASN A 88 -8.84 0.45 1.63
C ASN A 88 -8.05 -0.69 0.99
N ASP A 89 -7.75 -0.63 -0.30
CA ASP A 89 -6.96 -1.64 -0.98
C ASP A 89 -5.46 -1.46 -0.71
N PRO A 90 -4.83 -2.34 0.08
CA PRO A 90 -3.43 -2.21 0.44
C PRO A 90 -2.50 -2.45 -0.75
N VAL A 91 -2.91 -3.24 -1.75
CA VAL A 91 -2.10 -3.53 -2.93
C VAL A 91 -2.10 -2.32 -3.85
N GLU A 92 -3.26 -1.71 -4.09
CA GLU A 92 -3.35 -0.47 -4.85
C GLU A 92 -2.50 0.63 -4.23
N ARG A 93 -2.56 0.81 -2.91
CA ARG A 93 -1.75 1.80 -2.20
C ARG A 93 -0.24 1.58 -2.40
N LEU A 94 0.24 0.34 -2.30
CA LEU A 94 1.66 0.02 -2.53
C LEU A 94 2.09 0.32 -3.97
N LEU A 95 1.25 0.02 -4.95
CA LEU A 95 1.51 0.32 -6.35
C LEU A 95 1.55 1.83 -6.62
N VAL A 96 0.61 2.57 -6.04
CA VAL A 96 0.58 4.04 -6.14
C VAL A 96 1.80 4.68 -5.48
N ASP A 97 2.20 4.22 -4.30
CA ASP A 97 3.42 4.70 -3.63
C ASP A 97 4.68 4.40 -4.46
N ARG A 98 4.74 3.25 -5.12
CA ARG A 98 5.82 2.91 -6.06
C ARG A 98 5.85 3.83 -7.28
N ILE A 99 4.69 4.17 -7.87
CA ILE A 99 4.60 5.14 -8.96
C ILE A 99 5.15 6.49 -8.53
N ILE A 100 4.73 7.00 -7.38
CA ILE A 100 5.15 8.30 -6.85
C ILE A 100 6.67 8.29 -6.58
N LEU A 101 7.20 7.24 -5.97
CA LEU A 101 8.63 7.10 -5.70
C LEU A 101 9.47 7.11 -6.98
N THR A 102 9.05 6.33 -7.98
CA THR A 102 9.76 6.26 -9.26
C THR A 102 9.63 7.55 -10.06
N TRP A 103 8.50 8.25 -9.98
CA TRP A 103 8.30 9.59 -10.54
C TRP A 103 9.25 10.61 -9.91
N LEU A 104 9.41 10.64 -8.58
CA LEU A 104 10.37 11.53 -7.90
C LEU A 104 11.81 11.28 -8.36
N ARG A 105 12.20 10.00 -8.48
CA ARG A 105 13.53 9.62 -8.97
C ARG A 105 13.76 10.09 -10.40
N LEU A 106 12.78 9.87 -11.27
CA LEU A 106 12.84 10.28 -12.67
C LEU A 106 13.05 11.78 -12.77
N ASN A 107 12.17 12.58 -12.16
CA ASN A 107 12.27 14.05 -12.18
C ASN A 107 13.58 14.58 -11.58
N TYR A 108 14.11 13.92 -10.55
CA TYR A 108 15.42 14.27 -10.01
C TYR A 108 16.54 14.09 -11.03
N PHE A 109 16.59 12.93 -11.70
CA PHE A 109 17.64 12.65 -12.66
C PHE A 109 17.48 13.45 -13.96
N GLU A 110 16.27 13.70 -14.42
CA GLU A 110 16.00 14.64 -15.52
C GLU A 110 16.57 16.03 -15.23
N ARG A 111 16.27 16.56 -14.04
CA ARG A 111 16.78 17.86 -13.63
C ARG A 111 18.30 17.89 -13.54
N VAL A 112 18.92 16.88 -12.92
CA VAL A 112 20.38 16.84 -12.76
C VAL A 112 21.08 16.68 -14.10
N THR A 113 20.58 15.87 -15.02
CA THR A 113 21.16 15.71 -16.36
C THR A 113 21.01 16.95 -17.22
N ALA A 114 20.00 17.79 -16.97
CA ALA A 114 19.80 19.05 -17.66
C ALA A 114 20.68 20.20 -17.11
N MET A 115 21.41 20.02 -16.02
CA MET A 115 22.32 21.05 -15.48
C MET A 115 23.55 21.20 -16.39
N PRO A 116 23.86 22.46 -16.80
CA PRO A 116 25.00 22.71 -17.71
C PRO A 116 26.36 22.47 -17.04
N ASP A 117 26.46 22.56 -15.74
CA ASP A 117 27.70 22.58 -14.95
C ASP A 117 28.02 21.22 -14.30
N LEU A 118 27.74 20.11 -14.98
CA LEU A 118 28.19 18.80 -14.46
C LEU A 118 29.72 18.73 -14.47
N PRO A 119 30.38 18.30 -13.38
CA PRO A 119 31.81 18.50 -13.15
C PRO A 119 32.73 17.86 -14.21
N ASN A 120 32.31 16.76 -14.83
CA ASN A 120 33.05 16.07 -15.87
C ASN A 120 32.20 15.03 -16.63
N VAL A 121 32.79 14.49 -17.71
CA VAL A 121 32.15 13.47 -18.57
C VAL A 121 31.73 12.20 -17.79
N THR A 122 32.49 11.82 -16.77
CA THR A 122 32.16 10.65 -15.92
C THR A 122 30.83 10.85 -15.17
N TRP A 123 30.62 12.04 -14.58
CA TRP A 123 29.36 12.39 -13.92
C TRP A 123 28.20 12.46 -14.90
N GLN A 124 28.43 13.08 -16.09
CA GLN A 124 27.43 13.14 -17.16
C GLN A 124 26.96 11.73 -17.55
N ARG A 125 27.91 10.82 -17.80
CA ARG A 125 27.59 9.42 -18.13
C ARG A 125 26.86 8.71 -17.01
N MET A 126 27.33 8.85 -15.77
CA MET A 126 26.70 8.24 -14.62
C MET A 126 25.23 8.70 -14.45
N TYR A 127 24.97 10.00 -14.56
CA TYR A 127 23.60 10.53 -14.44
C TYR A 127 22.71 10.13 -15.61
N ALA A 128 23.22 10.06 -16.83
CA ALA A 128 22.49 9.55 -17.98
C ALA A 128 22.10 8.07 -17.81
N GLU A 129 22.99 7.23 -17.28
CA GLU A 129 22.68 5.84 -16.95
C GLU A 129 21.60 5.74 -15.83
N GLN A 130 21.69 6.58 -14.81
CA GLN A 130 20.68 6.62 -13.74
C GLN A 130 19.33 7.12 -14.26
N LEU A 131 19.30 8.09 -15.16
CA LEU A 131 18.08 8.56 -15.83
C LEU A 131 17.41 7.40 -16.58
N THR A 132 18.15 6.70 -17.43
CA THR A 132 17.63 5.53 -18.18
C THR A 132 17.07 4.46 -17.26
N ARG A 133 17.72 4.20 -16.12
CA ARG A 133 17.23 3.25 -15.10
C ARG A 133 15.94 3.76 -14.43
N ALA A 134 15.87 5.06 -14.14
CA ALA A 134 14.70 5.69 -13.53
C ALA A 134 13.50 5.65 -14.48
N GLU A 135 13.67 5.97 -15.77
CA GLU A 135 12.65 5.86 -16.81
C GLU A 135 12.09 4.45 -16.92
N ARG A 136 12.97 3.45 -17.00
CA ARG A 136 12.55 2.04 -17.05
C ARG A 136 11.78 1.63 -15.80
N SER A 137 12.28 2.01 -14.62
CA SER A 137 11.63 1.70 -13.34
C SER A 137 10.24 2.35 -13.23
N HIS A 138 10.11 3.60 -13.69
CA HIS A 138 8.83 4.31 -13.68
C HIS A 138 7.82 3.69 -14.64
N ARG A 139 8.25 3.35 -15.86
CA ARG A 139 7.40 2.62 -16.83
C ARG A 139 6.92 1.29 -16.26
N THR A 140 7.82 0.48 -15.68
CA THR A 140 7.44 -0.79 -15.04
C THR A 140 6.43 -0.58 -13.92
N ALA A 141 6.58 0.48 -13.11
CA ALA A 141 5.63 0.75 -12.03
C ALA A 141 4.22 1.11 -12.56
N LEU A 142 4.14 1.83 -13.68
CA LEU A 142 2.87 2.13 -14.36
C LEU A 142 2.25 0.86 -14.97
N ASP A 143 3.06 0.02 -15.63
CA ASP A 143 2.59 -1.23 -16.23
C ASP A 143 2.05 -2.21 -15.18
N ASP A 144 2.74 -2.34 -14.03
CA ASP A 144 2.30 -3.15 -12.90
C ASP A 144 0.95 -2.65 -12.35
N TYR A 145 0.79 -1.34 -12.21
CA TYR A 145 -0.46 -0.72 -11.76
C TYR A 145 -1.61 -0.96 -12.75
N LEU A 146 -1.39 -0.71 -14.05
CA LEU A 146 -2.41 -0.95 -15.08
C LEU A 146 -2.83 -2.42 -15.12
N SER A 147 -1.86 -3.34 -15.09
CA SER A 147 -2.13 -4.79 -15.04
C SER A 147 -2.92 -5.20 -13.80
N TYR A 148 -2.69 -4.54 -12.67
CA TYR A 148 -3.47 -4.74 -11.45
C TYR A 148 -4.92 -4.27 -11.64
N GLN A 149 -5.12 -3.07 -12.19
CA GLN A 149 -6.44 -2.49 -12.43
C GLN A 149 -7.29 -3.36 -13.38
N ASP A 150 -6.67 -3.88 -14.44
CA ASP A 150 -7.35 -4.76 -15.41
C ASP A 150 -7.84 -6.04 -14.72
N ARG A 151 -6.99 -6.67 -13.89
CA ARG A 151 -7.37 -7.87 -13.13
C ARG A 151 -8.47 -7.59 -12.10
N ALA A 152 -8.38 -6.49 -11.37
CA ALA A 152 -9.39 -6.10 -10.39
C ALA A 152 -10.75 -5.87 -11.07
N THR A 153 -10.76 -5.22 -12.23
CA THR A 153 -11.97 -4.99 -13.03
C THR A 153 -12.56 -6.30 -13.55
N ALA A 154 -11.74 -7.23 -14.03
CA ALA A 154 -12.17 -8.55 -14.49
C ALA A 154 -12.81 -9.38 -13.37
N VAL A 155 -12.23 -9.37 -12.17
CA VAL A 155 -12.80 -10.08 -11.00
C VAL A 155 -14.18 -9.52 -10.62
N VAL A 156 -14.35 -8.19 -10.63
CA VAL A 156 -15.64 -7.55 -10.34
C VAL A 156 -16.68 -7.90 -11.42
N GLY A 157 -16.27 -7.96 -12.69
CA GLY A 157 -17.15 -8.39 -13.80
C GLY A 157 -17.66 -9.82 -13.60
N LEU A 158 -16.76 -10.77 -13.34
CA LEU A 158 -17.10 -12.18 -13.10
C LEU A 158 -18.03 -12.35 -11.89
N ARG A 159 -17.80 -11.58 -10.81
CA ARG A 159 -18.66 -11.65 -9.62
C ARG A 159 -20.09 -11.19 -9.93
N LYS A 160 -20.27 -10.12 -10.71
CA LYS A 160 -21.60 -9.65 -11.12
C LYS A 160 -22.32 -10.68 -11.98
N GLU A 161 -21.62 -11.37 -12.89
CA GLU A 161 -22.20 -12.42 -13.73
C GLU A 161 -22.66 -13.63 -12.91
N THR A 162 -21.91 -14.02 -11.87
CA THR A 162 -22.30 -15.11 -10.97
C THR A 162 -23.47 -14.74 -10.05
N GLU A 163 -23.58 -13.49 -9.64
CA GLU A 163 -24.69 -12.99 -8.81
C GLU A 163 -25.99 -12.83 -9.62
N THR A 164 -25.90 -12.51 -10.93
CA THR A 164 -27.06 -12.36 -11.81
C THR A 164 -27.52 -13.66 -12.45
N SER A 165 -26.71 -14.71 -12.47
CA SER A 165 -27.09 -16.03 -12.99
C SER A 165 -27.53 -16.91 -11.81
N PRO A 166 -28.85 -17.16 -11.61
CA PRO A 166 -29.31 -18.05 -10.55
C PRO A 166 -28.72 -19.44 -10.79
N SER A 167 -28.06 -19.98 -9.77
CA SER A 167 -27.46 -21.31 -9.81
C SER A 167 -28.46 -22.32 -10.38
N PRO A 168 -28.05 -23.17 -11.34
CA PRO A 168 -28.92 -24.18 -11.93
C PRO A 168 -29.55 -25.10 -10.87
N TYR A 169 -28.87 -25.30 -9.74
CA TYR A 169 -29.39 -26.05 -8.58
C TYR A 169 -30.57 -25.38 -7.87
N ILE A 170 -30.69 -24.06 -7.90
CA ILE A 170 -31.82 -23.33 -7.28
C ILE A 170 -33.05 -23.44 -8.16
N LYS A 171 -32.93 -23.48 -9.49
CA LYS A 171 -34.06 -23.70 -10.41
C LYS A 171 -34.68 -25.08 -10.24
N GLU A 172 -33.86 -26.11 -9.98
CA GLU A 172 -34.32 -27.48 -9.79
C GLU A 172 -35.04 -27.69 -8.43
N ALA A 173 -34.58 -26.97 -7.38
CA ALA A 173 -35.23 -26.99 -6.08
C ALA A 173 -36.58 -26.25 -6.05
N GLN A 174 -36.74 -25.21 -6.87
CA GLN A 174 -38.02 -24.48 -6.97
C GLN A 174 -39.03 -25.18 -7.88
N SER A 175 -38.60 -26.04 -8.84
CA SER A 175 -39.52 -26.80 -9.72
C SER A 175 -40.12 -28.01 -8.99
N LYS A 176 -39.50 -28.48 -7.94
CA LYS A 176 -40.07 -29.50 -7.03
C LYS A 176 -40.70 -28.79 -5.85
N SER A 177 -41.82 -28.08 -6.09
CA SER A 177 -42.69 -27.58 -5.06
C SER A 177 -43.14 -28.80 -4.22
N PHE A 178 -42.51 -28.91 -3.06
CA PHE A 178 -42.87 -29.90 -2.04
C PHE A 178 -44.22 -29.50 -1.47
N ASP A 179 -45.28 -30.14 -1.98
CA ASP A 179 -46.64 -29.99 -1.43
C ASP A 179 -46.83 -30.97 -0.27
N PRO A 180 -46.73 -30.51 0.96
CA PRO A 180 -46.85 -31.38 2.17
C PRO A 180 -48.30 -31.88 2.37
N VAL A 181 -49.30 -31.28 1.72
CA VAL A 181 -50.72 -31.59 1.92
C VAL A 181 -51.12 -32.88 1.22
N ASN A 182 -50.56 -33.19 0.05
CA ASN A 182 -50.88 -34.41 -0.68
C ASN A 182 -50.32 -35.68 -0.06
N ARG A 183 -49.25 -35.63 0.70
CA ARG A 183 -48.62 -36.81 1.35
C ARG A 183 -49.38 -37.32 2.57
N ILE A 184 -50.17 -36.49 3.22
CA ILE A 184 -50.95 -36.88 4.40
C ILE A 184 -52.23 -37.64 4.00
N ARG A 185 -52.74 -37.40 2.77
CA ARG A 185 -53.96 -38.03 2.24
C ARG A 185 -53.78 -39.51 1.91
N ASP A 186 -52.57 -39.93 1.55
CA ASP A 186 -52.23 -41.32 1.19
C ASP A 186 -51.92 -42.22 2.41
N LEU A 187 -51.87 -41.67 3.60
CA LEU A 187 -51.51 -42.39 4.86
C LEU A 187 -52.70 -42.65 5.80
N LEU A 188 -53.88 -42.19 5.46
CA LEU A 188 -55.06 -42.44 6.27
C LEU A 188 -55.89 -43.63 5.71
N PRO A 189 -56.08 -44.74 6.44
CA PRO A 189 -56.98 -45.81 6.02
C PRO A 189 -58.39 -45.31 5.96
N MET A 190 -59.11 -45.57 4.85
CA MET A 190 -60.52 -45.28 4.68
C MET A 190 -61.34 -46.11 5.68
N PRO A 191 -62.26 -45.46 6.41
CA PRO A 191 -63.16 -46.19 7.28
C PRO A 191 -64.15 -47.07 6.46
N THR A 192 -64.25 -48.33 6.82
CA THR A 192 -65.26 -49.29 6.33
C THR A 192 -66.60 -48.99 6.93
#